data_6767d68d339222ddf364fdd92298bbed
#
_entry.id   6767d68d339222ddf364fdd92298bbed
#
_cell.length_a   1.000
_cell.length_b   1.000
_cell.length_c   1.000
_cell.angle_alpha   90.00
_cell.angle_beta   90.00
_cell.angle_gamma   90.00
#
_symmetry.space_group_name_H-M   'P 1'
#
loop_
_entity.id
_entity.type
_entity.pdbx_description
1 polymer ?
#
loop_
_entity_poly.entity_id
_entity_poly.type
_entity_poly.pdbx_seq_one_letter_code
_entity_poly.pdbx_strand_id
1 'polypeptide(L)' 'MTRFRFVTPHRIGKWYADLDLAKRFADAIGAGFLDQRSGRFVAYKGTRLETAELPDQAER' A
#
# COMPACT_ATOMS: atom_id res chain seq x y z
N MET A 1 -3.24 -11.15 11.54
CA MET A 1 -2.71 -11.13 10.16
C MET A 1 -2.24 -9.75 9.80
N THR A 2 -1.05 -9.65 9.24
CA THR A 2 -0.47 -8.36 8.90
C THR A 2 -1.13 -7.77 7.65
N ARG A 3 -1.48 -6.49 7.73
CA ARG A 3 -2.08 -5.76 6.61
C ARG A 3 -1.20 -4.58 6.26
N PHE A 4 -1.30 -4.16 5.01
CA PHE A 4 -0.46 -3.08 4.46
C PHE A 4 -1.34 -2.06 3.77
N ARG A 5 -0.98 -0.77 3.92
CA ARG A 5 -1.62 0.29 3.14
C ARG A 5 -0.65 1.41 2.89
N PHE A 6 -0.90 2.17 1.82
CA PHE A 6 -0.13 3.37 1.53
C PHE A 6 -1.01 4.59 1.82
N VAL A 7 -0.39 5.60 2.42
CA VAL A 7 -1.07 6.82 2.82
C VAL A 7 -0.36 7.99 2.16
N THR A 8 -1.13 8.86 1.50
CA THR A 8 -0.62 10.09 0.91
C THR A 8 -1.21 11.27 1.64
N PRO A 9 -0.71 12.50 1.39
CA PRO A 9 -1.29 13.70 2.02
C PRO A 9 -2.77 13.90 1.70
N HIS A 10 -3.25 13.34 0.60
CA HIS A 10 -4.62 13.57 0.15
C HIS A 10 -5.49 12.33 0.15
N ARG A 11 -4.92 11.17 0.47
CA ARG A 11 -5.65 9.91 0.32
C ARG A 11 -5.10 8.85 1.26
N ILE A 12 -6.00 8.08 1.86
CA ILE A 12 -5.64 6.93 2.67
C ILE A 12 -6.05 5.69 1.89
N GLY A 13 -5.08 4.82 1.62
CA GLY A 13 -5.33 3.59 0.89
C GLY A 13 -6.05 2.57 1.74
N LYS A 14 -6.56 1.54 1.08
CA LYS A 14 -7.18 0.42 1.78
C LYS A 14 -6.12 -0.50 2.36
N TRP A 15 -6.51 -1.27 3.36
CA TRP A 15 -5.66 -2.31 3.90
C TRP A 15 -5.67 -3.52 2.97
N TYR A 16 -4.48 -4.03 2.66
CA TYR A 16 -4.33 -5.24 1.84
C TYR A 16 -3.52 -6.27 2.61
N ALA A 17 -3.86 -7.54 2.42
CA ALA A 17 -3.16 -8.63 3.06
C ALA A 17 -1.79 -8.90 2.44
N ASP A 18 -1.58 -8.41 1.22
CA ASP A 18 -0.39 -8.69 0.41
C ASP A 18 0.29 -7.38 0.08
N LEU A 19 1.58 -7.26 0.42
CA LEU A 19 2.33 -6.04 0.15
C LEU A 19 2.43 -5.77 -1.36
N ASP A 20 2.58 -6.81 -2.18
CA ASP A 20 2.65 -6.61 -3.62
C ASP A 20 1.35 -6.03 -4.17
N LEU A 21 0.23 -6.46 -3.62
CA LEU A 21 -1.07 -5.93 -4.01
C LEU A 21 -1.20 -4.47 -3.59
N ALA A 22 -0.75 -4.13 -2.38
CA ALA A 22 -0.76 -2.75 -1.92
C ALA A 22 0.08 -1.85 -2.84
N LYS A 23 1.24 -2.34 -3.27
CA LYS A 23 2.11 -1.59 -4.17
C LYS A 23 1.45 -1.34 -5.52
N ARG A 24 0.76 -2.34 -6.06
CA ARG A 24 0.07 -2.18 -7.34
C ARG A 24 -1.01 -1.11 -7.27
N PHE A 25 -1.78 -1.12 -6.22
CA PHE A 25 -2.84 -0.12 -6.06
C PHE A 25 -2.29 1.25 -5.75
N ALA A 26 -1.17 1.32 -5.02
CA ALA A 26 -0.50 2.59 -4.78
C ALA A 26 -0.01 3.21 -6.09
N ASP A 27 0.55 2.39 -6.98
CA ASP A 27 0.97 2.86 -8.30
C ASP A 27 -0.24 3.37 -9.09
N ALA A 28 -1.35 2.65 -9.03
CA ALA A 28 -2.55 3.00 -9.78
C ALA A 28 -3.15 4.33 -9.34
N ILE A 29 -3.03 4.68 -8.07
CA ILE A 29 -3.58 5.95 -7.57
C ILE A 29 -2.57 7.09 -7.58
N GLY A 30 -1.37 6.85 -8.12
CA GLY A 30 -0.36 7.90 -8.21
C GLY A 30 0.41 8.15 -6.93
N ALA A 31 0.43 7.21 -6.02
CA ALA A 31 1.15 7.34 -4.75
C ALA A 31 2.64 7.04 -4.90
N GLY A 32 3.04 6.42 -5.98
CA GLY A 32 4.42 6.07 -6.21
C GLY A 32 4.58 5.38 -7.54
N PHE A 33 5.80 4.89 -7.79
CA PHE A 33 6.12 4.16 -9.01
C PHE A 33 6.48 2.73 -8.67
N LEU A 34 5.81 1.78 -9.30
CA LEU A 34 6.12 0.36 -9.16
C LEU A 34 6.89 -0.12 -10.38
N ASP A 35 8.13 -0.57 -10.15
CA ASP A 35 8.92 -1.17 -11.20
C ASP A 35 8.52 -2.64 -11.28
N GLN A 36 7.78 -2.99 -12.32
CA GLN A 36 7.25 -4.35 -12.46
C GLN A 36 8.33 -5.38 -12.75
N ARG A 37 9.49 -4.95 -13.20
CA ARG A 37 10.58 -5.89 -13.48
C ARG A 37 11.23 -6.39 -12.21
N SER A 38 11.49 -5.47 -11.28
CA SER A 38 12.19 -5.82 -10.03
C SER A 38 11.24 -5.99 -8.86
N GLY A 39 9.99 -5.52 -8.99
CA GLY A 39 9.04 -5.49 -7.87
C GLY A 39 9.30 -4.35 -6.91
N ARG A 40 10.21 -3.46 -7.26
CA ARG A 40 10.60 -2.35 -6.40
C ARG A 40 9.59 -1.22 -6.49
N PHE A 41 9.19 -0.69 -5.36
CA PHE A 41 8.27 0.44 -5.30
C PHE A 41 8.97 1.66 -4.74
N VAL A 42 8.84 2.79 -5.44
CA VAL A 42 9.38 4.07 -4.99
C VAL A 42 8.22 4.98 -4.65
N ALA A 43 8.05 5.27 -3.37
CA ALA A 43 6.97 6.14 -2.93
C ALA A 43 7.30 7.59 -3.26
N TYR A 44 6.28 8.32 -3.73
CA TYR A 44 6.45 9.74 -3.98
C TYR A 44 6.48 10.49 -2.64
N LYS A 45 6.96 11.72 -2.69
CA LYS A 45 7.08 12.54 -1.50
C LYS A 45 5.73 12.65 -0.79
N GLY A 46 5.72 12.43 0.51
CA GLY A 46 4.50 12.48 1.30
C GLY A 46 3.74 11.17 1.38
N THR A 47 4.14 10.16 0.60
CA THR A 47 3.55 8.84 0.66
C THR A 47 4.32 7.99 1.66
N ARG A 48 3.60 7.25 2.50
CA ARG A 48 4.24 6.33 3.44
C ARG A 48 3.48 5.02 3.50
N LEU A 49 4.20 3.97 3.85
CA LEU A 49 3.63 2.64 4.06
C LEU A 49 3.26 2.50 5.52
N GLU A 50 2.05 2.04 5.78
CA GLU A 50 1.62 1.67 7.12
C GLU A 50 1.35 0.19 7.18
N THR A 51 1.70 -0.42 8.30
CA THR A 51 1.42 -1.83 8.54
C THR A 51 0.65 -1.94 9.85
N ALA A 52 -0.21 -2.96 9.93
CA ALA A 52 -0.96 -3.22 11.16
C ALA A 52 -1.25 -4.69 11.27
N GLU A 53 -1.33 -5.17 12.50
CA GLU A 53 -1.75 -6.53 12.76
C GLU A 53 -3.23 -6.49 13.06
N LEU A 54 -4.03 -6.97 12.12
CA LEU A 54 -5.49 -6.92 12.21
C LEU A 54 -6.07 -8.32 12.32
N PRO A 55 -7.17 -8.49 13.08
CA PRO A 55 -7.86 -9.77 13.07
C PRO A 55 -8.53 -10.00 11.73
N ASP A 56 -8.77 -11.27 11.39
CA ASP A 56 -9.36 -11.62 10.11
C ASP A 56 -10.71 -10.96 9.89
N GLN A 57 -11.48 -10.78 10.95
CA GLN A 57 -12.80 -10.19 10.85
C GLN A 57 -12.79 -8.69 10.57
N ALA A 58 -11.63 -8.05 10.69
CA ALA A 58 -11.54 -6.62 10.50
C ALA A 58 -11.79 -6.19 9.05
N GLU A 59 -11.82 -7.13 8.14
CA GLU A 59 -12.01 -6.82 6.73
C GLU A 59 -13.45 -6.61 6.34
N ARG A 60 -14.38 -6.89 7.20
CA ARG A 60 -15.78 -6.81 6.85
C ARG A 60 -16.41 -5.48 7.01
#